data_f3fe634ff3ee87a1e7b93176512d4d09
#
_entry.id   f3fe634ff3ee87a1e7b93176512d4d09
#
_cell.length_a   1.000
_cell.length_b   1.000
_cell.length_c   1.000
_cell.angle_alpha   90.00
_cell.angle_beta   90.00
_cell.angle_gamma   90.00
#
_symmetry.space_group_name_H-M   'P 1'
#
loop_
_entity.id
_entity.type
_entity.pdbx_description
1 polymer ?
#
loop_
_entity_poly.entity_id
_entity_poly.type
_entity_poly.pdbx_seq_one_letter_code
_entity_poly.pdbx_strand_id
1 'polypeptide(L)'
;MRISVGTKLYFSVLSLFLLFAVSFIIFRQTREKQYKIDTLNLKLQDYNSRMAEFYSNTADRSETVFNNYVRRHYMSRLRVTLIRPDGSVLYDSRLKQYAHISNHASRPEVAMALKHGSGSTVERSSKTFNSDYFYSATYFPHDSIVIRSALPYTSDLARSLQADQHYIWFAVITILLLTVVLYRFTSRLGDNIQKLRTFASRADHGESLDTEDLIVFPADELGEIAERIIKIYKRLQSTRREQDMLKRQLTQNIAHELKTPVASIQGYLETILENPNINDQMREQFLGRCYAQSQRLTSLLHDISTLNRMDDAPEMTSTENVNISQMVQNIQKETALQLQQKHMTFDNRLPDNIVVRGNQSLLYSVFRNLTDNAIAYAGEGTTITLTAQRPDAGLVGSDISDEDDSAKWTFTFADNGVGVPAEHLPRLFERFYRVDKGRSRKMGGTGLGLAIVKNAVLLHGGTIRVSQNEGGGLKFEFTLKM
;
A
#
# COMPACT_ATOMS: atom_id res chain seq x y z
N MET A 1 -3.94 29.48 -6.20
CA MET A 1 -2.73 28.66 -6.44
C MET A 1 -2.64 27.59 -5.34
N ARG A 2 -2.76 26.28 -5.62
CA ARG A 2 -2.62 25.23 -4.60
C ARG A 2 -1.13 25.02 -4.33
N ILE A 3 -0.67 25.36 -3.13
CA ILE A 3 0.71 25.15 -2.71
C ILE A 3 1.01 23.65 -2.71
N SER A 4 2.16 23.25 -3.27
CA SER A 4 2.56 21.84 -3.34
C SER A 4 2.73 21.22 -1.93
N VAL A 5 2.56 19.91 -1.83
CA VAL A 5 2.73 19.18 -0.55
C VAL A 5 4.17 19.36 -0.02
N GLY A 6 5.17 19.30 -0.90
CA GLY A 6 6.57 19.54 -0.55
C GLY A 6 6.79 20.93 0.05
N THR A 7 6.22 21.98 -0.56
CA THR A 7 6.32 23.35 -0.06
C THR A 7 5.66 23.52 1.31
N LYS A 8 4.48 22.92 1.54
CA LYS A 8 3.82 22.94 2.85
C LYS A 8 4.65 22.26 3.92
N LEU A 9 5.19 21.08 3.62
CA LEU A 9 6.05 20.33 4.53
C LEU A 9 7.32 21.13 4.88
N TYR A 10 7.96 21.71 3.86
CA TYR A 10 9.13 22.56 4.06
C TYR A 10 8.87 23.71 5.06
N PHE A 11 7.84 24.52 4.82
CA PHE A 11 7.52 25.64 5.71
C PHE A 11 7.08 25.20 7.10
N SER A 12 6.34 24.10 7.22
CA SER A 12 5.91 23.54 8.50
C SER A 12 7.11 23.11 9.36
N VAL A 13 8.03 22.34 8.77
CA VAL A 13 9.23 21.87 9.48
C VAL A 13 10.17 23.02 9.79
N LEU A 14 10.40 23.93 8.84
CA LEU A 14 11.24 25.10 9.03
C LEU A 14 10.72 26.00 10.16
N SER A 15 9.41 26.26 10.24
CA SER A 15 8.81 27.07 11.31
C SER A 15 8.99 26.42 12.68
N LEU A 16 8.86 25.11 12.79
CA LEU A 16 9.09 24.36 14.02
C LEU A 16 10.55 24.47 14.49
N PHE A 17 11.50 24.32 13.56
CA PHE A 17 12.93 24.46 13.85
C PHE A 17 13.30 25.88 14.29
N LEU A 18 12.77 26.90 13.63
CA LEU A 18 13.00 28.29 14.03
C LEU A 18 12.47 28.57 15.43
N LEU A 19 11.26 28.11 15.75
CA LEU A 19 10.67 28.26 17.08
C LEU A 19 11.54 27.57 18.14
N PHE A 20 11.98 26.34 17.87
CA PHE A 20 12.87 25.63 18.79
C PHE A 20 14.22 26.34 18.96
N ALA A 21 14.84 26.82 17.87
CA ALA A 21 16.12 27.51 17.91
C ALA A 21 16.03 28.78 18.73
N VAL A 22 14.99 29.61 18.53
CA VAL A 22 14.77 30.85 19.31
C VAL A 22 14.57 30.49 20.78
N SER A 23 13.74 29.53 21.11
CA SER A 23 13.50 29.08 22.49
C SER A 23 14.80 28.59 23.15
N PHE A 24 15.58 27.80 22.42
CA PHE A 24 16.85 27.25 22.89
C PHE A 24 17.89 28.37 23.14
N ILE A 25 18.00 29.37 22.25
CA ILE A 25 18.90 30.51 22.41
C ILE A 25 18.53 31.29 23.66
N ILE A 26 17.25 31.63 23.85
CA ILE A 26 16.77 32.35 25.03
C ILE A 26 17.07 31.56 26.31
N PHE A 27 16.78 30.26 26.31
CA PHE A 27 17.05 29.41 27.47
C PHE A 27 18.53 29.33 27.80
N ARG A 28 19.40 29.14 26.83
CA ARG A 28 20.88 29.10 27.02
C ARG A 28 21.40 30.43 27.52
N GLN A 29 20.96 31.52 26.93
CA GLN A 29 21.40 32.87 27.32
C GLN A 29 21.05 33.15 28.77
N THR A 30 19.85 32.82 29.21
CA THR A 30 19.41 33.02 30.60
C THR A 30 20.19 32.12 31.55
N ARG A 31 20.38 30.85 31.22
CA ARG A 31 21.12 29.87 32.06
C ARG A 31 22.59 30.24 32.20
N GLU A 32 23.26 30.68 31.13
CA GLU A 32 24.65 31.03 31.15
C GLU A 32 24.89 32.31 31.98
N LYS A 33 24.02 33.31 31.81
CA LYS A 33 24.09 34.53 32.63
C LYS A 33 23.94 34.18 34.11
N GLN A 34 22.97 33.37 34.47
CA GLN A 34 22.74 32.93 35.84
C GLN A 34 23.96 32.18 36.41
N TYR A 35 24.50 31.24 35.63
CA TYR A 35 25.70 30.48 36.02
C TYR A 35 26.90 31.35 36.28
N LYS A 36 27.17 32.41 35.47
CA LYS A 36 28.27 33.36 35.67
C LYS A 36 28.05 34.21 36.94
N ILE A 37 26.80 34.63 37.21
CA ILE A 37 26.40 35.30 38.43
C ILE A 37 26.64 34.43 39.66
N ASP A 38 26.17 33.21 39.65
CA ASP A 38 26.32 32.25 40.74
C ASP A 38 27.80 31.94 41.01
N THR A 39 28.58 31.76 39.95
CA THR A 39 30.04 31.53 40.04
C THR A 39 30.77 32.74 40.67
N LEU A 40 30.38 33.96 40.30
CA LEU A 40 30.95 35.18 40.91
C LEU A 40 30.54 35.29 42.37
N ASN A 41 29.29 35.01 42.68
CA ASN A 41 28.79 35.00 44.07
C ASN A 41 29.55 33.99 44.95
N LEU A 42 29.76 32.76 44.47
CA LEU A 42 30.55 31.75 45.18
C LEU A 42 32.00 32.22 45.45
N LYS A 43 32.65 32.86 44.48
CA LYS A 43 34.00 33.43 44.67
C LYS A 43 34.03 34.51 45.76
N LEU A 44 32.99 35.37 45.80
CA LEU A 44 32.89 36.39 46.84
C LEU A 44 32.54 35.78 48.20
N GLN A 45 31.73 34.75 48.27
CA GLN A 45 31.46 34.00 49.52
C GLN A 45 32.71 33.30 50.03
N ASP A 46 33.54 32.69 49.18
CA ASP A 46 34.83 32.13 49.56
C ASP A 46 35.76 33.22 50.16
N TYR A 47 35.81 34.42 49.54
CA TYR A 47 36.52 35.52 50.07
C TYR A 47 35.96 35.93 51.45
N ASN A 48 34.63 36.03 51.61
CA ASN A 48 33.97 36.32 52.86
C ASN A 48 34.32 35.31 53.97
N SER A 49 34.36 34.03 53.63
CA SER A 49 34.71 32.95 54.56
C SER A 49 36.15 33.05 55.04
N ARG A 50 37.10 33.31 54.16
CA ARG A 50 38.51 33.54 54.55
C ARG A 50 38.69 34.83 55.41
N MET A 51 37.94 35.84 55.12
CA MET A 51 37.96 37.08 55.94
C MET A 51 37.32 36.80 57.32
N ALA A 52 36.32 35.98 57.44
CA ALA A 52 35.74 35.58 58.73
C ALA A 52 36.71 34.74 59.55
N GLU A 53 37.39 33.77 58.94
CA GLU A 53 38.44 32.98 59.58
C GLU A 53 39.59 33.92 60.12
N PHE A 54 40.01 34.85 59.29
CA PHE A 54 40.98 35.85 59.73
C PHE A 54 40.45 36.69 60.91
N TYR A 55 39.16 37.13 60.86
CA TYR A 55 38.52 37.92 61.93
C TYR A 55 38.48 37.13 63.25
N SER A 56 38.14 35.86 63.22
CA SER A 56 38.09 34.99 64.38
C SER A 56 39.46 34.73 65.03
N ASN A 57 40.50 34.56 64.18
CA ASN A 57 41.86 34.25 64.62
C ASN A 57 42.69 35.42 65.03
N THR A 58 42.18 36.64 64.84
CA THR A 58 42.98 37.89 65.11
C THR A 58 42.42 38.57 66.32
N ALA A 59 43.27 38.79 67.37
CA ALA A 59 42.94 39.52 68.60
C ALA A 59 42.86 41.03 68.36
N ASP A 60 43.74 41.59 67.52
CA ASP A 60 43.74 43.04 67.21
C ASP A 60 42.75 43.31 66.04
N ARG A 61 41.64 43.93 66.37
CA ARG A 61 40.55 44.29 65.42
C ARG A 61 40.64 45.72 64.91
N SER A 62 41.87 46.27 64.84
CA SER A 62 42.09 47.57 64.30
C SER A 62 41.89 47.68 62.78
N GLU A 63 41.50 48.83 62.32
CA GLU A 63 41.30 49.13 60.90
C GLU A 63 42.58 48.89 60.08
N THR A 64 43.74 49.08 60.64
CA THR A 64 45.04 48.83 60.01
C THR A 64 45.27 47.38 59.71
N VAL A 65 44.86 46.50 60.61
CA VAL A 65 44.96 45.03 60.44
C VAL A 65 44.04 44.51 59.31
N PHE A 66 42.80 44.99 59.28
CA PHE A 66 41.87 44.65 58.23
C PHE A 66 42.27 45.18 56.84
N ASN A 67 42.81 46.46 56.81
CA ASN A 67 43.30 47.02 55.58
C ASN A 67 44.52 46.23 55.05
N ASN A 68 45.41 45.77 55.92
CA ASN A 68 46.52 44.89 55.51
C ASN A 68 46.07 43.55 54.97
N TYR A 69 45.03 42.96 55.57
CA TYR A 69 44.46 41.72 55.08
C TYR A 69 43.86 41.94 53.68
N VAL A 70 43.03 42.94 53.47
CA VAL A 70 42.39 43.21 52.15
C VAL A 70 43.47 43.57 51.10
N ARG A 71 44.58 44.18 51.47
CA ARG A 71 45.72 44.44 50.54
C ARG A 71 46.44 43.12 50.15
N ARG A 72 46.67 42.24 51.10
CA ARG A 72 47.35 40.95 50.84
C ARG A 72 46.50 40.01 50.01
N HIS A 73 45.17 39.97 50.20
CA HIS A 73 44.22 39.19 49.45
C HIS A 73 43.49 40.04 48.41
N TYR A 74 44.28 40.76 47.62
CA TYR A 74 43.76 41.77 46.69
C TYR A 74 42.87 41.06 45.58
N MET A 75 41.63 41.52 45.47
CA MET A 75 40.78 41.35 44.32
C MET A 75 40.49 42.75 43.75
N SER A 76 40.68 42.88 42.42
CA SER A 76 40.55 44.18 41.74
C SER A 76 39.22 44.84 42.05
N ARG A 77 39.31 46.11 42.60
CA ARG A 77 38.17 46.97 42.92
C ARG A 77 37.21 46.40 43.98
N LEU A 78 37.57 45.35 44.72
CA LEU A 78 36.76 44.78 45.78
C LEU A 78 36.61 45.78 46.92
N ARG A 79 35.39 45.91 47.43
CA ARG A 79 35.03 46.57 48.66
C ARG A 79 34.54 45.52 49.68
N VAL A 80 35.09 45.57 50.88
CA VAL A 80 34.68 44.67 51.96
C VAL A 80 34.10 45.48 53.10
N THR A 81 32.99 45.09 53.65
CA THR A 81 32.30 45.73 54.77
C THR A 81 31.97 44.67 55.82
N LEU A 82 32.40 44.88 57.08
CA LEU A 82 31.98 44.05 58.22
C LEU A 82 30.80 44.75 58.91
N ILE A 83 29.75 44.02 59.16
CA ILE A 83 28.46 44.51 59.60
C ILE A 83 27.99 43.67 60.79
N ARG A 84 27.50 44.24 61.87
CA ARG A 84 26.84 43.52 62.96
C ARG A 84 25.42 43.08 62.53
N PRO A 85 24.84 42.10 63.20
CA PRO A 85 23.46 41.64 62.93
C PRO A 85 22.41 42.73 63.04
N ASP A 86 22.68 43.76 63.88
CA ASP A 86 21.83 44.96 64.04
C ASP A 86 21.94 45.90 62.82
N GLY A 87 22.85 45.62 61.85
CA GLY A 87 23.10 46.42 60.67
C GLY A 87 24.14 47.58 60.85
N SER A 88 24.76 47.71 62.00
CA SER A 88 25.80 48.64 62.24
C SER A 88 27.11 48.20 61.53
N VAL A 89 27.83 49.16 60.93
CA VAL A 89 29.10 48.90 60.20
C VAL A 89 30.29 48.93 61.17
N LEU A 90 31.02 47.83 61.24
CA LEU A 90 32.26 47.71 62.04
C LEU A 90 33.50 48.15 61.28
N TYR A 91 33.54 47.88 59.99
CA TYR A 91 34.68 48.19 59.13
C TYR A 91 34.20 48.30 57.69
N ASP A 92 34.87 49.21 56.96
CA ASP A 92 34.67 49.35 55.53
C ASP A 92 35.99 49.64 54.82
N SER A 93 36.40 48.83 53.86
CA SER A 93 37.72 48.94 53.23
C SER A 93 37.93 50.19 52.36
N ARG A 94 36.90 51.00 52.12
CA ARG A 94 36.96 52.22 51.28
C ARG A 94 36.56 53.47 51.97
N LEU A 95 35.98 53.43 53.16
CA LEU A 95 35.52 54.54 53.88
C LEU A 95 36.34 54.66 55.17
N LYS A 96 36.83 55.94 55.51
CA LYS A 96 37.60 56.19 56.72
C LYS A 96 36.74 56.62 57.95
N GLN A 97 35.48 57.02 57.66
CA GLN A 97 34.52 57.34 58.72
C GLN A 97 33.19 56.67 58.40
N TYR A 98 32.79 55.69 59.20
CA TYR A 98 31.57 54.97 59.00
C TYR A 98 30.56 55.08 60.12
N ALA A 99 30.84 55.92 61.17
CA ALA A 99 29.92 56.15 62.28
C ALA A 99 28.57 56.81 61.84
N HIS A 100 28.56 57.53 60.72
CA HIS A 100 27.37 58.19 60.16
C HIS A 100 26.73 57.42 58.97
N ILE A 101 27.18 56.22 58.71
CA ILE A 101 26.56 55.40 57.59
C ILE A 101 25.21 54.88 58.03
N SER A 102 24.22 54.95 57.11
CA SER A 102 22.88 54.37 57.33
C SER A 102 22.95 52.90 57.66
N ASN A 103 22.10 52.44 58.56
CA ASN A 103 22.01 51.07 58.96
C ASN A 103 21.85 50.10 57.73
N HIS A 104 22.61 49.03 57.71
CA HIS A 104 22.67 48.07 56.58
C HIS A 104 21.78 46.87 56.75
N ALA A 105 21.03 46.70 57.88
CA ALA A 105 20.18 45.53 58.11
C ALA A 105 19.08 45.34 57.05
N SER A 106 18.54 46.45 56.52
CA SER A 106 17.51 46.45 55.50
C SER A 106 18.04 46.26 54.09
N ARG A 107 19.34 46.08 53.89
CA ARG A 107 19.91 45.82 52.56
C ARG A 107 19.56 44.40 52.11
N PRO A 108 19.04 44.21 50.87
CA PRO A 108 18.55 42.88 50.42
C PRO A 108 19.58 41.76 50.62
N GLU A 109 20.84 41.99 50.25
CA GLU A 109 21.93 41.03 50.40
C GLU A 109 22.21 40.72 51.89
N VAL A 110 22.13 41.67 52.75
CA VAL A 110 22.36 41.50 54.20
C VAL A 110 21.16 40.80 54.86
N ALA A 111 19.97 41.26 54.55
CA ALA A 111 18.74 40.63 55.07
C ALA A 111 18.64 39.16 54.64
N MET A 112 18.98 38.81 53.38
CA MET A 112 19.08 37.46 52.94
C MET A 112 20.16 36.65 53.65
N ALA A 113 21.34 37.27 53.87
CA ALA A 113 22.41 36.59 54.58
C ALA A 113 22.03 36.28 56.04
N LEU A 114 21.39 37.18 56.74
CA LEU A 114 20.89 36.95 58.09
C LEU A 114 19.82 35.86 58.18
N LYS A 115 18.98 35.74 57.14
CA LYS A 115 17.89 34.73 57.10
C LYS A 115 18.36 33.40 56.60
N HIS A 116 19.21 33.34 55.58
CA HIS A 116 19.55 32.09 54.85
C HIS A 116 21.07 31.77 54.93
N GLY A 117 21.87 32.49 55.70
CA GLY A 117 23.31 32.30 55.79
C GLY A 117 24.09 33.07 54.72
N SER A 118 23.54 33.27 53.55
CA SER A 118 24.16 34.07 52.47
C SER A 118 23.10 34.77 51.62
N GLY A 119 23.51 35.87 50.96
CA GLY A 119 22.65 36.61 50.04
C GLY A 119 23.47 37.40 49.02
N SER A 120 22.94 37.60 47.83
CA SER A 120 23.58 38.41 46.79
C SER A 120 22.57 39.32 46.09
N THR A 121 23.04 40.40 45.55
CA THR A 121 22.24 41.37 44.77
C THR A 121 23.06 41.87 43.61
N VAL A 122 22.54 41.72 42.43
CA VAL A 122 23.17 42.19 41.18
C VAL A 122 22.66 43.59 40.85
N GLU A 123 23.54 44.47 40.37
CA GLU A 123 23.22 45.80 39.80
C GLU A 123 22.37 46.68 40.73
N ARG A 124 22.77 46.77 41.98
CA ARG A 124 22.11 47.64 42.94
C ARG A 124 22.90 48.92 43.12
N SER A 125 22.23 50.11 43.00
CA SER A 125 22.82 51.41 43.21
C SER A 125 23.25 51.60 44.66
N SER A 126 24.51 52.03 44.81
CA SER A 126 25.09 52.38 46.13
C SER A 126 24.72 53.79 46.50
N LYS A 127 23.94 53.96 47.58
CA LYS A 127 23.65 55.30 48.16
C LYS A 127 24.89 56.05 48.57
N THR A 128 26.02 55.36 48.81
CA THR A 128 27.27 55.92 49.28
C THR A 128 28.17 56.41 48.13
N PHE A 129 28.14 55.74 46.96
CA PHE A 129 29.07 56.03 45.86
C PHE A 129 28.38 56.40 44.55
N ASN A 130 27.05 56.47 44.53
CA ASN A 130 26.24 56.82 43.37
C ASN A 130 26.59 55.95 42.09
N SER A 131 26.90 54.72 42.33
CA SER A 131 27.26 53.73 41.27
C SER A 131 26.70 52.38 41.63
N ASP A 132 26.48 51.57 40.59
CA ASP A 132 25.93 50.22 40.75
C ASP A 132 27.02 49.24 41.16
N TYR A 133 26.64 48.29 42.02
CA TYR A 133 27.51 47.26 42.55
C TYR A 133 26.82 45.86 42.49
N PHE A 134 27.67 44.83 42.30
CA PHE A 134 27.34 43.49 42.64
C PHE A 134 27.68 43.23 44.11
N TYR A 135 26.74 42.86 44.92
CA TYR A 135 26.93 42.58 46.35
C TYR A 135 26.78 41.10 46.64
N SER A 136 27.68 40.56 47.51
CA SER A 136 27.56 39.25 48.13
C SER A 136 27.78 39.37 49.64
N ALA A 137 26.87 38.91 50.44
CA ALA A 137 26.94 38.93 51.90
C ALA A 137 26.85 37.52 52.47
N THR A 138 27.63 37.23 53.52
CA THR A 138 27.60 35.94 54.24
C THR A 138 27.56 36.25 55.74
N TYR A 139 26.66 35.59 56.42
CA TYR A 139 26.50 35.67 57.87
C TYR A 139 27.26 34.55 58.54
N PHE A 140 28.06 34.92 59.57
CA PHE A 140 28.85 34.01 60.40
C PHE A 140 28.31 34.04 61.82
N PRO A 141 27.49 33.08 62.23
CA PRO A 141 26.82 33.08 63.54
C PRO A 141 27.77 33.04 64.72
N HIS A 142 28.88 32.31 64.60
CA HIS A 142 29.89 32.16 65.65
C HIS A 142 30.45 33.48 66.12
N ASP A 143 30.79 34.36 65.14
CA ASP A 143 31.35 35.64 65.39
C ASP A 143 30.30 36.75 65.45
N SER A 144 29.04 36.44 65.22
CA SER A 144 27.92 37.36 65.12
C SER A 144 28.22 38.55 64.15
N ILE A 145 28.74 38.23 62.99
CA ILE A 145 29.07 39.23 61.93
C ILE A 145 28.52 38.81 60.55
N VAL A 146 28.19 39.82 59.75
CA VAL A 146 27.95 39.67 58.32
C VAL A 146 29.11 40.29 57.57
N ILE A 147 29.75 39.53 56.73
CA ILE A 147 30.79 40.06 55.82
C ILE A 147 30.17 40.21 54.44
N ARG A 148 30.25 41.47 53.97
CA ARG A 148 29.72 41.84 52.66
C ARG A 148 30.85 42.26 51.72
N SER A 149 31.00 41.53 50.66
CA SER A 149 31.88 41.86 49.55
C SER A 149 31.08 42.55 48.44
N ALA A 150 31.67 43.58 47.82
CA ALA A 150 31.04 44.33 46.75
C ALA A 150 32.02 44.62 45.61
N LEU A 151 31.58 44.39 44.38
CA LEU A 151 32.32 44.75 43.16
C LEU A 151 31.53 45.80 42.39
N PRO A 152 32.17 46.89 41.91
CA PRO A 152 31.53 47.90 41.07
C PRO A 152 30.97 47.20 39.81
N TYR A 153 29.72 47.45 39.50
CA TYR A 153 29.07 46.93 38.30
C TYR A 153 29.45 47.75 37.08
N THR A 154 30.72 47.69 36.70
CA THR A 154 31.28 48.34 35.53
C THR A 154 30.86 47.68 34.23
N SER A 155 31.04 48.39 33.09
CA SER A 155 30.82 47.88 31.78
C SER A 155 31.58 46.54 31.51
N ASP A 156 32.79 46.44 32.10
CA ASP A 156 33.62 45.23 31.96
C ASP A 156 33.02 44.05 32.74
N LEU A 157 32.55 44.27 33.97
CA LEU A 157 31.88 43.26 34.77
C LEU A 157 30.55 42.89 34.13
N ALA A 158 29.75 43.87 33.72
CA ALA A 158 28.49 43.62 33.00
C ALA A 158 28.71 42.76 31.75
N ARG A 159 29.74 43.09 30.94
CA ARG A 159 30.10 42.33 29.75
C ARG A 159 30.58 40.91 30.08
N SER A 160 31.37 40.72 31.15
CA SER A 160 31.85 39.39 31.57
C SER A 160 30.71 38.48 32.07
N LEU A 161 29.64 39.09 32.63
CA LEU A 161 28.43 38.36 33.08
C LEU A 161 27.42 38.10 31.97
N GLN A 162 27.57 38.71 30.78
CA GLN A 162 26.73 38.38 29.62
C GLN A 162 27.08 37.03 29.09
N ALA A 163 26.10 36.40 28.46
CA ALA A 163 26.32 35.14 27.78
C ALA A 163 27.18 35.32 26.51
N ASP A 164 28.03 34.39 26.20
CA ASP A 164 28.86 34.41 25.01
C ASP A 164 28.01 34.30 23.74
N GLN A 165 28.34 35.08 22.73
CA GLN A 165 27.55 35.12 21.49
C GLN A 165 27.96 34.06 20.47
N HIS A 166 29.04 33.31 20.71
CA HIS A 166 29.54 32.31 19.72
C HIS A 166 28.54 31.25 19.35
N TYR A 167 27.71 30.79 20.31
CA TYR A 167 26.68 29.80 20.03
C TYR A 167 25.55 30.33 19.16
N ILE A 168 25.33 31.63 19.08
CA ILE A 168 24.34 32.25 18.19
C ILE A 168 24.78 32.05 16.74
N TRP A 169 26.06 32.31 16.44
CA TRP A 169 26.62 32.10 15.11
C TRP A 169 26.59 30.62 14.71
N PHE A 170 26.94 29.75 15.67
CA PHE A 170 26.82 28.30 15.43
C PHE A 170 25.38 27.90 15.12
N ALA A 171 24.39 28.40 15.86
CA ALA A 171 22.97 28.12 15.59
C ALA A 171 22.54 28.66 14.22
N VAL A 172 22.95 29.85 13.82
CA VAL A 172 22.63 30.44 12.50
C VAL A 172 23.19 29.59 11.38
N ILE A 173 24.47 29.17 11.47
CA ILE A 173 25.10 28.31 10.47
C ILE A 173 24.37 26.95 10.36
N THR A 174 24.03 26.33 11.51
CA THR A 174 23.32 25.07 11.58
C THR A 174 21.92 25.18 10.95
N ILE A 175 21.18 26.25 11.25
CA ILE A 175 19.86 26.49 10.66
C ILE A 175 19.96 26.68 9.16
N LEU A 176 20.95 27.40 8.66
CA LEU A 176 21.16 27.62 7.23
C LEU A 176 21.47 26.30 6.51
N LEU A 177 22.36 25.50 7.04
CA LEU A 177 22.70 24.19 6.50
C LEU A 177 21.47 23.27 6.48
N LEU A 178 20.74 23.22 7.59
CA LEU A 178 19.52 22.42 7.70
C LEU A 178 18.45 22.86 6.71
N THR A 179 18.31 24.17 6.51
CA THR A 179 17.37 24.78 5.54
C THR A 179 17.67 24.29 4.12
N VAL A 180 18.96 24.27 3.72
CA VAL A 180 19.38 23.80 2.40
C VAL A 180 19.08 22.30 2.22
N VAL A 181 19.42 21.49 3.23
CA VAL A 181 19.18 20.04 3.20
C VAL A 181 17.68 19.75 3.12
N LEU A 182 16.89 20.40 3.98
CA LEU A 182 15.43 20.24 4.01
C LEU A 182 14.77 20.65 2.67
N TYR A 183 15.24 21.77 2.09
CA TYR A 183 14.75 22.22 0.78
C TYR A 183 15.00 21.18 -0.30
N ARG A 184 16.23 20.65 -0.39
CA ARG A 184 16.56 19.62 -1.39
C ARG A 184 15.76 18.35 -1.20
N PHE A 185 15.55 17.92 0.04
CA PHE A 185 14.76 16.72 0.35
C PHE A 185 13.28 16.90 -0.01
N THR A 186 12.66 18.00 0.42
CA THR A 186 11.25 18.27 0.17
C THR A 186 10.95 18.56 -1.30
N SER A 187 11.90 19.17 -2.02
CA SER A 187 11.78 19.39 -3.47
C SER A 187 11.77 18.08 -4.24
N ARG A 188 12.71 17.17 -3.94
CA ARG A 188 12.72 15.82 -4.56
C ARG A 188 11.42 15.06 -4.32
N LEU A 189 10.93 15.06 -3.07
CA LEU A 189 9.67 14.43 -2.71
C LEU A 189 8.50 15.03 -3.49
N GLY A 190 8.46 16.35 -3.62
CA GLY A 190 7.43 17.08 -4.36
C GLY A 190 7.40 16.71 -5.85
N ASP A 191 8.57 16.61 -6.49
CA ASP A 191 8.70 16.27 -7.91
C ASP A 191 8.21 14.84 -8.19
N ASN A 192 8.55 13.88 -7.32
CA ASN A 192 8.09 12.49 -7.45
C ASN A 192 6.56 12.37 -7.32
N ILE A 193 5.97 13.05 -6.34
CA ILE A 193 4.51 13.09 -6.16
C ILE A 193 3.83 13.75 -7.37
N GLN A 194 4.43 14.79 -7.93
CA GLN A 194 3.88 15.48 -9.10
C GLN A 194 3.93 14.61 -10.33
N LYS A 195 5.03 13.87 -10.58
CA LYS A 195 5.13 12.89 -11.66
C LYS A 195 4.07 11.80 -11.56
N LEU A 196 3.88 11.22 -10.36
CA LEU A 196 2.83 10.22 -10.11
C LEU A 196 1.43 10.79 -10.36
N ARG A 197 1.17 12.02 -9.94
CA ARG A 197 -0.12 12.69 -10.18
C ARG A 197 -0.38 12.91 -11.67
N THR A 198 0.64 13.33 -12.42
CA THR A 198 0.53 13.51 -13.87
C THR A 198 0.29 12.18 -14.57
N PHE A 199 1.00 11.11 -14.15
CA PHE A 199 0.75 9.75 -14.62
C PHE A 199 -0.70 9.32 -14.37
N ALA A 200 -1.18 9.44 -13.12
CA ALA A 200 -2.54 9.07 -12.76
C ALA A 200 -3.59 9.86 -13.56
N SER A 201 -3.38 11.16 -13.78
CA SER A 201 -4.27 12.01 -14.57
C SER A 201 -4.32 11.59 -16.04
N ARG A 202 -3.18 11.29 -16.65
CA ARG A 202 -3.11 10.82 -18.06
C ARG A 202 -3.73 9.43 -18.20
N ALA A 203 -3.49 8.55 -17.21
CA ALA A 203 -4.08 7.23 -17.14
C ALA A 203 -5.62 7.29 -17.13
N ASP A 204 -6.19 8.21 -16.35
CA ASP A 204 -7.63 8.43 -16.24
C ASP A 204 -8.25 8.95 -17.55
N HIS A 205 -7.53 9.80 -18.28
CA HIS A 205 -7.99 10.34 -19.57
C HIS A 205 -7.67 9.43 -20.76
N GLY A 206 -7.04 8.28 -20.56
CA GLY A 206 -6.69 7.34 -21.64
C GLY A 206 -5.60 7.84 -22.58
N GLU A 207 -4.81 8.84 -22.17
CA GLU A 207 -3.71 9.38 -22.94
C GLU A 207 -2.50 8.43 -22.99
N SER A 208 -1.60 8.62 -23.97
CA SER A 208 -0.36 7.84 -24.06
C SER A 208 0.52 8.04 -22.84
N LEU A 209 0.97 6.93 -22.26
CA LEU A 209 1.82 6.87 -21.06
C LEU A 209 3.31 6.67 -21.42
N ASP A 210 3.66 6.66 -22.71
CA ASP A 210 5.03 6.37 -23.19
C ASP A 210 5.88 7.65 -23.31
N THR A 211 5.75 8.58 -22.38
CA THR A 211 6.57 9.80 -22.32
C THR A 211 7.78 9.54 -21.43
N GLU A 212 8.99 9.81 -21.92
CA GLU A 212 10.28 9.59 -21.22
C GLU A 212 10.32 10.24 -19.83
N ASP A 213 9.68 11.39 -19.65
CA ASP A 213 9.63 12.13 -18.38
C ASP A 213 8.87 11.40 -17.24
N LEU A 214 8.07 10.39 -17.58
CA LEU A 214 7.30 9.59 -16.60
C LEU A 214 7.97 8.26 -16.26
N ILE A 215 9.08 7.93 -16.90
CA ILE A 215 9.70 6.59 -16.80
C ILE A 215 10.85 6.57 -15.80
N VAL A 216 11.50 7.72 -15.56
CA VAL A 216 12.68 7.78 -14.69
C VAL A 216 12.30 8.34 -13.32
N PHE A 217 12.22 7.45 -12.33
CA PHE A 217 12.13 7.82 -10.93
C PHE A 217 13.49 7.65 -10.25
N PRO A 218 13.78 8.39 -9.17
CA PRO A 218 14.97 8.17 -8.37
C PRO A 218 15.00 6.74 -7.79
N ALA A 219 16.21 6.22 -7.56
CA ALA A 219 16.40 4.92 -6.91
C ALA A 219 16.22 5.06 -5.38
N ASP A 220 14.99 5.38 -4.97
CA ASP A 220 14.54 5.43 -3.58
C ASP A 220 13.25 4.60 -3.43
N GLU A 221 12.78 4.40 -2.19
CA GLU A 221 11.59 3.60 -1.89
C GLU A 221 10.34 4.14 -2.60
N LEU A 222 10.26 5.45 -2.77
CA LEU A 222 9.14 6.10 -3.45
C LEU A 222 9.18 5.86 -4.96
N GLY A 223 10.39 5.85 -5.54
CA GLY A 223 10.61 5.50 -6.93
C GLY A 223 10.26 4.05 -7.21
N GLU A 224 10.63 3.11 -6.35
CA GLU A 224 10.27 1.70 -6.48
C GLU A 224 8.74 1.50 -6.44
N ILE A 225 8.04 2.17 -5.52
CA ILE A 225 6.57 2.12 -5.45
C ILE A 225 5.95 2.69 -6.74
N ALA A 226 6.48 3.80 -7.23
CA ALA A 226 5.99 4.42 -8.46
C ALA A 226 6.15 3.49 -9.67
N GLU A 227 7.30 2.86 -9.84
CA GLU A 227 7.56 1.88 -10.91
C GLU A 227 6.63 0.66 -10.81
N ARG A 228 6.39 0.14 -9.60
CA ARG A 228 5.45 -0.97 -9.38
C ARG A 228 4.03 -0.59 -9.77
N ILE A 229 3.55 0.60 -9.39
CA ILE A 229 2.22 1.10 -9.77
C ILE A 229 2.09 1.21 -11.28
N ILE A 230 3.09 1.78 -11.97
CA ILE A 230 3.11 1.92 -13.42
C ILE A 230 3.07 0.54 -14.09
N LYS A 231 3.87 -0.41 -13.60
CA LYS A 231 3.90 -1.79 -14.13
C LYS A 231 2.54 -2.50 -13.98
N ILE A 232 1.92 -2.37 -12.81
CA ILE A 232 0.58 -2.95 -12.55
C ILE A 232 -0.45 -2.32 -13.50
N TYR A 233 -0.44 -1.00 -13.66
CA TYR A 233 -1.38 -0.30 -14.55
C TYR A 233 -1.19 -0.71 -16.01
N LYS A 234 0.05 -0.76 -16.52
CA LYS A 234 0.36 -1.24 -17.88
C LYS A 234 -0.14 -2.67 -18.09
N ARG A 235 0.05 -3.54 -17.12
CA ARG A 235 -0.46 -4.91 -17.17
C ARG A 235 -1.99 -4.95 -17.20
N LEU A 236 -2.65 -4.16 -16.37
CA LEU A 236 -4.12 -4.06 -16.35
C LEU A 236 -4.65 -3.57 -17.69
N GLN A 237 -4.03 -2.54 -18.26
CA GLN A 237 -4.42 -1.98 -19.56
C GLN A 237 -4.23 -2.99 -20.71
N SER A 238 -3.11 -3.75 -20.72
CA SER A 238 -2.89 -4.79 -21.73
C SER A 238 -3.93 -5.90 -21.63
N THR A 239 -4.23 -6.37 -20.42
CA THR A 239 -5.27 -7.40 -20.17
C THR A 239 -6.65 -6.89 -20.63
N ARG A 240 -6.99 -5.64 -20.35
CA ARG A 240 -8.27 -5.05 -20.79
C ARG A 240 -8.36 -4.95 -22.31
N ARG A 241 -7.28 -4.52 -22.99
CA ARG A 241 -7.23 -4.49 -24.47
C ARG A 241 -7.39 -5.87 -25.08
N GLU A 242 -6.75 -6.86 -24.49
CA GLU A 242 -6.90 -8.26 -24.92
C GLU A 242 -8.34 -8.76 -24.76
N GLN A 243 -8.97 -8.50 -23.63
CA GLN A 243 -10.38 -8.83 -23.40
C GLN A 243 -11.30 -8.12 -24.40
N ASP A 244 -11.08 -6.84 -24.68
CA ASP A 244 -11.87 -6.09 -25.66
C ASP A 244 -11.70 -6.65 -27.08
N MET A 245 -10.49 -7.07 -27.44
CA MET A 245 -10.21 -7.70 -28.72
C MET A 245 -10.92 -9.04 -28.85
N LEU A 246 -10.87 -9.89 -27.80
CA LEU A 246 -11.57 -11.16 -27.76
C LEU A 246 -13.09 -10.99 -27.86
N LYS A 247 -13.66 -9.99 -27.15
CA LYS A 247 -15.10 -9.64 -27.26
C LYS A 247 -15.48 -9.20 -28.67
N ARG A 248 -14.67 -8.38 -29.33
CA ARG A 248 -14.92 -7.97 -30.74
C ARG A 248 -14.88 -9.16 -31.70
N GLN A 249 -13.88 -10.03 -31.56
CA GLN A 249 -13.78 -11.23 -32.39
C GLN A 249 -14.99 -12.15 -32.19
N LEU A 250 -15.43 -12.33 -30.94
CA LEU A 250 -16.62 -13.09 -30.62
C LEU A 250 -17.87 -12.52 -31.31
N THR A 251 -18.08 -11.20 -31.21
CA THR A 251 -19.21 -10.50 -31.84
C THR A 251 -19.19 -10.65 -33.35
N GLN A 252 -18.02 -10.50 -33.96
CA GLN A 252 -17.86 -10.68 -35.42
C GLN A 252 -18.16 -12.11 -35.86
N ASN A 253 -17.68 -13.12 -35.11
CA ASN A 253 -17.93 -14.51 -35.40
C ASN A 253 -19.42 -14.86 -35.28
N ILE A 254 -20.11 -14.34 -34.23
CA ILE A 254 -21.57 -14.49 -34.08
C ILE A 254 -22.30 -13.90 -35.29
N ALA A 255 -21.96 -12.65 -35.67
CA ALA A 255 -22.61 -12.01 -36.80
C ALA A 255 -22.43 -12.78 -38.12
N HIS A 256 -21.23 -13.34 -38.35
CA HIS A 256 -20.97 -14.21 -39.54
C HIS A 256 -21.75 -15.52 -39.53
N GLU A 257 -21.79 -16.21 -38.37
CA GLU A 257 -22.51 -17.51 -38.29
C GLU A 257 -24.05 -17.32 -38.28
N LEU A 258 -24.56 -16.14 -37.88
CA LEU A 258 -25.98 -15.78 -38.02
C LEU A 258 -26.35 -15.38 -39.45
N LYS A 259 -25.49 -14.62 -40.15
CA LYS A 259 -25.79 -14.10 -41.50
C LYS A 259 -25.95 -15.19 -42.53
N THR A 260 -25.17 -16.28 -42.43
CA THR A 260 -25.19 -17.39 -43.40
C THR A 260 -26.53 -18.13 -43.47
N PRO A 261 -27.09 -18.63 -42.34
CA PRO A 261 -28.38 -19.29 -42.37
C PRO A 261 -29.53 -18.36 -42.77
N VAL A 262 -29.50 -17.08 -42.32
CA VAL A 262 -30.51 -16.08 -42.69
C VAL A 262 -30.49 -15.82 -44.19
N ALA A 263 -29.34 -15.61 -44.81
CA ALA A 263 -29.21 -15.41 -46.26
C ALA A 263 -29.66 -16.66 -47.05
N SER A 264 -29.38 -17.88 -46.52
CA SER A 264 -29.84 -19.12 -47.18
C SER A 264 -31.36 -19.25 -47.12
N ILE A 265 -31.98 -18.96 -45.97
CA ILE A 265 -33.44 -18.95 -45.84
C ILE A 265 -34.06 -17.97 -46.82
N GLN A 266 -33.54 -16.72 -46.83
CA GLN A 266 -34.03 -15.69 -47.70
C GLN A 266 -33.91 -16.08 -49.17
N GLY A 267 -32.76 -16.58 -49.63
CA GLY A 267 -32.58 -16.96 -51.03
C GLY A 267 -33.49 -18.14 -51.48
N TYR A 268 -33.74 -19.12 -50.59
CA TYR A 268 -34.70 -20.23 -50.93
C TYR A 268 -36.13 -19.64 -50.99
N LEU A 269 -36.52 -18.75 -50.10
CA LEU A 269 -37.86 -18.15 -50.12
C LEU A 269 -38.03 -17.24 -51.34
N GLU A 270 -37.03 -16.40 -51.69
CA GLU A 270 -37.03 -15.59 -52.92
C GLU A 270 -37.21 -16.46 -54.17
N THR A 271 -36.43 -17.59 -54.25
CA THR A 271 -36.55 -18.51 -55.38
C THR A 271 -37.97 -19.10 -55.51
N ILE A 272 -38.62 -19.42 -54.38
CA ILE A 272 -39.99 -19.95 -54.39
C ILE A 272 -40.97 -18.87 -54.83
N LEU A 273 -40.82 -17.63 -54.36
CA LEU A 273 -41.71 -16.50 -54.63
C LEU A 273 -41.63 -15.99 -56.08
N GLU A 274 -40.39 -15.96 -56.64
CA GLU A 274 -40.10 -15.44 -57.98
C GLU A 274 -40.44 -16.49 -59.10
N ASN A 275 -40.59 -17.79 -58.71
CA ASN A 275 -40.88 -18.83 -59.66
C ASN A 275 -42.26 -19.50 -59.37
N PRO A 276 -43.38 -18.87 -59.78
CA PRO A 276 -44.73 -19.44 -59.50
C PRO A 276 -44.95 -20.83 -60.04
N ASN A 277 -44.22 -21.26 -61.11
CA ASN A 277 -44.33 -22.55 -61.74
C ASN A 277 -43.31 -23.59 -61.22
N ILE A 278 -42.66 -23.36 -60.10
CA ILE A 278 -41.77 -24.33 -59.49
C ILE A 278 -42.52 -25.65 -59.20
N ASN A 279 -41.96 -26.79 -59.51
CA ASN A 279 -42.57 -28.06 -59.21
C ASN A 279 -42.72 -28.32 -57.70
N ASP A 280 -43.73 -29.06 -57.28
CA ASP A 280 -44.01 -29.29 -55.86
C ASP A 280 -42.84 -29.96 -55.10
N GLN A 281 -42.17 -30.91 -55.76
CA GLN A 281 -40.99 -31.57 -55.16
C GLN A 281 -39.85 -30.61 -54.86
N MET A 282 -39.57 -29.66 -55.78
CA MET A 282 -38.52 -28.65 -55.56
C MET A 282 -38.93 -27.61 -54.53
N ARG A 283 -40.21 -27.25 -54.49
CA ARG A 283 -40.78 -26.35 -53.45
C ARG A 283 -40.64 -27.01 -52.07
N GLU A 284 -41.03 -28.26 -51.95
CA GLU A 284 -40.90 -29.00 -50.68
C GLU A 284 -39.42 -29.13 -50.26
N GLN A 285 -38.53 -29.40 -51.21
CA GLN A 285 -37.09 -29.45 -50.93
C GLN A 285 -36.56 -28.10 -50.41
N PHE A 286 -36.95 -26.97 -50.98
CA PHE A 286 -36.52 -25.64 -50.54
C PHE A 286 -37.12 -25.28 -49.17
N LEU A 287 -38.39 -25.57 -48.93
CA LEU A 287 -39.01 -25.40 -47.61
C LEU A 287 -38.35 -26.30 -46.55
N GLY A 288 -38.01 -27.53 -46.86
CA GLY A 288 -37.25 -28.40 -45.98
C GLY A 288 -35.86 -27.82 -45.64
N ARG A 289 -35.18 -27.21 -46.62
CA ARG A 289 -33.89 -26.51 -46.37
C ARG A 289 -34.08 -25.27 -45.53
N CYS A 290 -35.11 -24.45 -45.73
CA CYS A 290 -35.45 -23.31 -44.87
C CYS A 290 -35.68 -23.75 -43.44
N TYR A 291 -36.44 -24.83 -43.24
CA TYR A 291 -36.72 -25.38 -41.92
C TYR A 291 -35.43 -25.85 -41.20
N ALA A 292 -34.56 -26.57 -41.90
CA ALA A 292 -33.26 -26.99 -41.36
C ALA A 292 -32.35 -25.82 -40.97
N GLN A 293 -32.32 -24.75 -41.78
CA GLN A 293 -31.55 -23.56 -41.45
C GLN A 293 -32.16 -22.81 -40.26
N SER A 294 -33.47 -22.75 -40.11
CA SER A 294 -34.18 -22.15 -38.96
C SER A 294 -33.86 -22.92 -37.67
N GLN A 295 -33.90 -24.25 -37.69
CA GLN A 295 -33.53 -25.10 -36.54
C GLN A 295 -32.06 -24.84 -36.12
N ARG A 296 -31.16 -24.78 -37.11
CA ARG A 296 -29.75 -24.45 -36.87
C ARG A 296 -29.57 -23.06 -36.21
N LEU A 297 -30.33 -22.08 -36.67
CA LEU A 297 -30.29 -20.70 -36.09
C LEU A 297 -30.77 -20.74 -34.63
N THR A 298 -31.83 -21.48 -34.33
CA THR A 298 -32.33 -21.62 -32.95
C THR A 298 -31.29 -22.31 -32.04
N SER A 299 -30.65 -23.37 -32.51
CA SER A 299 -29.58 -24.03 -31.78
C SER A 299 -28.39 -23.06 -31.51
N LEU A 300 -27.98 -22.31 -32.54
CA LEU A 300 -26.89 -21.33 -32.38
C LEU A 300 -27.22 -20.24 -31.35
N LEU A 301 -28.44 -19.69 -31.37
CA LEU A 301 -28.90 -18.72 -30.37
C LEU A 301 -28.94 -19.29 -28.96
N HIS A 302 -29.35 -20.55 -28.81
CA HIS A 302 -29.36 -21.26 -27.54
C HIS A 302 -27.94 -21.45 -27.01
N ASP A 303 -26.98 -21.86 -27.84
CA ASP A 303 -25.58 -22.04 -27.50
C ASP A 303 -24.94 -20.74 -27.06
N ILE A 304 -25.18 -19.62 -27.80
CA ILE A 304 -24.70 -18.27 -27.46
C ILE A 304 -25.28 -17.85 -26.12
N SER A 305 -26.60 -18.01 -25.91
CA SER A 305 -27.25 -17.64 -24.65
C SER A 305 -26.68 -18.42 -23.45
N THR A 306 -26.38 -19.69 -23.65
CA THR A 306 -25.80 -20.59 -22.63
C THR A 306 -24.37 -20.11 -22.27
N LEU A 307 -23.55 -19.82 -23.27
CA LEU A 307 -22.19 -19.30 -23.04
C LEU A 307 -22.20 -17.94 -22.36
N ASN A 308 -23.07 -17.01 -22.77
CA ASN A 308 -23.15 -15.68 -22.12
C ASN A 308 -23.58 -15.81 -20.66
N ARG A 309 -24.54 -16.67 -20.33
CA ARG A 309 -24.91 -16.92 -18.92
C ARG A 309 -23.76 -17.48 -18.09
N MET A 310 -22.92 -18.32 -18.67
CA MET A 310 -21.74 -18.85 -17.99
C MET A 310 -20.66 -17.78 -17.77
N ASP A 311 -20.50 -16.83 -18.71
CA ASP A 311 -19.51 -15.77 -18.62
C ASP A 311 -19.94 -14.64 -17.65
N ASP A 312 -21.22 -14.26 -17.62
CA ASP A 312 -21.70 -13.07 -16.91
C ASP A 312 -22.10 -13.33 -15.44
N ALA A 313 -22.51 -14.55 -15.11
CA ALA A 313 -23.02 -14.87 -13.77
C ALA A 313 -22.75 -16.33 -13.33
N PRO A 314 -21.48 -16.70 -13.11
CA PRO A 314 -21.16 -18.04 -12.63
C PRO A 314 -21.78 -18.37 -11.26
N GLU A 315 -22.03 -17.37 -10.42
CA GLU A 315 -22.60 -17.52 -9.06
C GLU A 315 -24.14 -17.70 -9.06
N MET A 316 -24.85 -17.36 -10.13
CA MET A 316 -26.31 -17.47 -10.21
C MET A 316 -26.80 -18.86 -10.69
N THR A 317 -25.93 -19.81 -10.89
CA THR A 317 -26.30 -21.15 -11.36
C THR A 317 -26.80 -21.99 -10.17
N SER A 318 -28.09 -22.25 -10.08
CA SER A 318 -28.65 -23.15 -9.07
C SER A 318 -27.97 -24.51 -9.15
N THR A 319 -27.40 -24.97 -8.06
CA THR A 319 -26.77 -26.28 -7.96
C THR A 319 -27.69 -27.23 -7.20
N GLU A 320 -27.88 -28.42 -7.76
CA GLU A 320 -28.69 -29.51 -7.20
C GLU A 320 -27.94 -30.84 -7.32
N ASN A 321 -28.44 -31.86 -6.65
CA ASN A 321 -27.88 -33.20 -6.78
C ASN A 321 -28.44 -33.85 -8.06
N VAL A 322 -27.56 -34.04 -9.05
CA VAL A 322 -27.91 -34.53 -10.36
C VAL A 322 -27.46 -36.00 -10.54
N ASN A 323 -28.37 -36.90 -10.88
CA ASN A 323 -28.04 -38.27 -11.19
C ASN A 323 -27.54 -38.36 -12.63
N ILE A 324 -26.22 -38.48 -12.81
CA ILE A 324 -25.56 -38.55 -14.12
C ILE A 324 -25.89 -39.85 -14.84
N SER A 325 -25.96 -40.97 -14.14
CA SER A 325 -26.26 -42.26 -14.75
C SER A 325 -27.63 -42.25 -15.43
N GLN A 326 -28.63 -41.70 -14.76
CA GLN A 326 -29.98 -41.51 -15.31
C GLN A 326 -30.00 -40.53 -16.49
N MET A 327 -29.30 -39.43 -16.36
CA MET A 327 -29.18 -38.39 -17.39
C MET A 327 -28.59 -38.97 -18.69
N VAL A 328 -27.51 -39.72 -18.60
CA VAL A 328 -26.86 -40.36 -19.76
C VAL A 328 -27.77 -41.41 -20.39
N GLN A 329 -28.49 -42.21 -19.59
CA GLN A 329 -29.48 -43.13 -20.12
C GLN A 329 -30.59 -42.42 -20.91
N ASN A 330 -31.03 -41.25 -20.46
CA ASN A 330 -32.02 -40.47 -21.21
C ASN A 330 -31.44 -39.95 -22.53
N ILE A 331 -30.19 -39.41 -22.52
CA ILE A 331 -29.48 -38.99 -23.75
C ILE A 331 -29.33 -40.13 -24.73
N GLN A 332 -29.00 -41.35 -24.27
CA GLN A 332 -28.89 -42.52 -25.09
C GLN A 332 -30.23 -42.90 -25.77
N LYS A 333 -31.35 -42.78 -25.04
CA LYS A 333 -32.70 -43.00 -25.59
C LYS A 333 -33.06 -41.93 -26.64
N GLU A 334 -32.78 -40.66 -26.35
CA GLU A 334 -33.04 -39.53 -27.24
C GLU A 334 -32.25 -39.62 -28.56
N THR A 335 -31.05 -40.17 -28.52
CA THR A 335 -30.16 -40.30 -29.68
C THR A 335 -30.24 -41.62 -30.37
N ALA A 336 -31.04 -42.57 -29.87
CA ALA A 336 -31.14 -43.97 -30.37
C ALA A 336 -31.41 -44.06 -31.88
N LEU A 337 -32.34 -43.24 -32.40
CA LEU A 337 -32.67 -43.24 -33.82
C LEU A 337 -31.49 -42.76 -34.68
N GLN A 338 -30.77 -41.75 -34.25
CA GLN A 338 -29.60 -41.19 -34.95
C GLN A 338 -28.45 -42.20 -34.94
N LEU A 339 -28.21 -42.88 -33.81
CA LEU A 339 -27.22 -43.94 -33.69
C LEU A 339 -27.55 -45.13 -34.62
N GLN A 340 -28.81 -45.54 -34.64
CA GLN A 340 -29.27 -46.63 -35.51
C GLN A 340 -29.10 -46.26 -36.99
N GLN A 341 -29.45 -45.06 -37.41
CA GLN A 341 -29.29 -44.58 -38.80
C GLN A 341 -27.85 -44.59 -39.27
N LYS A 342 -26.89 -44.43 -38.36
CA LYS A 342 -25.44 -44.43 -38.64
C LYS A 342 -24.75 -45.75 -38.26
N HIS A 343 -25.51 -46.78 -37.89
CA HIS A 343 -24.99 -48.06 -37.42
C HIS A 343 -23.96 -47.91 -36.25
N MET A 344 -24.15 -46.90 -35.41
CA MET A 344 -23.26 -46.59 -34.26
C MET A 344 -23.79 -47.30 -33.00
N THR A 345 -22.86 -47.64 -32.10
CA THR A 345 -23.15 -48.22 -30.79
C THR A 345 -22.77 -47.25 -29.69
N PHE A 346 -23.64 -47.07 -28.68
CA PHE A 346 -23.31 -46.34 -27.46
C PHE A 346 -23.13 -47.34 -26.31
N ASP A 347 -21.87 -47.56 -25.91
CA ASP A 347 -21.45 -48.44 -24.83
C ASP A 347 -21.34 -47.65 -23.52
N ASN A 348 -22.43 -47.64 -22.76
CA ASN A 348 -22.50 -46.94 -21.47
C ASN A 348 -22.05 -47.89 -20.36
N ARG A 349 -20.86 -47.67 -19.83
CA ARG A 349 -20.23 -48.40 -18.72
C ARG A 349 -20.21 -47.59 -17.42
N LEU A 350 -21.12 -46.64 -17.26
CA LEU A 350 -21.22 -45.91 -16.02
C LEU A 350 -21.72 -46.80 -14.88
N PRO A 351 -21.15 -46.68 -13.66
CA PRO A 351 -21.77 -47.24 -12.46
C PRO A 351 -23.18 -46.69 -12.26
N ASP A 352 -24.04 -47.50 -11.63
CA ASP A 352 -25.37 -47.04 -11.24
C ASP A 352 -25.26 -45.93 -10.16
N ASN A 353 -26.18 -44.95 -10.25
CA ASN A 353 -26.34 -43.88 -9.25
C ASN A 353 -25.12 -42.96 -9.02
N ILE A 354 -24.41 -42.54 -10.08
CA ILE A 354 -23.45 -41.44 -9.98
C ILE A 354 -24.20 -40.13 -9.74
N VAL A 355 -24.01 -39.53 -8.57
CA VAL A 355 -24.58 -38.23 -8.21
C VAL A 355 -23.49 -37.18 -8.17
N VAL A 356 -23.73 -36.07 -8.83
CA VAL A 356 -22.83 -34.90 -8.88
C VAL A 356 -23.62 -33.65 -8.48
N ARG A 357 -23.03 -32.81 -7.69
CA ARG A 357 -23.62 -31.50 -7.31
C ARG A 357 -23.37 -30.48 -8.41
N GLY A 358 -24.43 -30.01 -9.09
CA GLY A 358 -24.26 -29.08 -10.18
C GLY A 358 -25.56 -28.58 -10.79
N ASN A 359 -25.44 -27.85 -11.88
CA ASN A 359 -26.60 -27.40 -12.65
C ASN A 359 -27.00 -28.47 -13.67
N GLN A 360 -28.22 -29.02 -13.55
CA GLN A 360 -28.72 -30.07 -14.37
C GLN A 360 -28.66 -29.79 -15.89
N SER A 361 -29.02 -28.55 -16.30
CA SER A 361 -29.02 -28.14 -17.70
C SER A 361 -27.62 -28.08 -18.30
N LEU A 362 -26.64 -27.58 -17.52
CA LEU A 362 -25.24 -27.50 -17.95
C LEU A 362 -24.59 -28.88 -18.02
N LEU A 363 -24.82 -29.71 -17.00
CA LEU A 363 -24.34 -31.12 -17.01
C LEU A 363 -24.94 -31.89 -18.15
N TYR A 364 -26.25 -31.75 -18.41
CA TYR A 364 -26.89 -32.33 -19.60
C TYR A 364 -26.20 -31.87 -20.89
N SER A 365 -25.90 -30.58 -21.01
CA SER A 365 -25.20 -30.00 -22.17
C SER A 365 -23.80 -30.59 -22.37
N VAL A 366 -23.08 -30.97 -21.28
CA VAL A 366 -21.77 -31.64 -21.39
C VAL A 366 -21.91 -32.97 -22.13
N PHE A 367 -22.74 -33.90 -21.61
CA PHE A 367 -22.88 -35.24 -22.18
C PHE A 367 -23.59 -35.21 -23.53
N ARG A 368 -24.56 -34.32 -23.71
CA ARG A 368 -25.29 -34.18 -24.99
C ARG A 368 -24.38 -33.68 -26.10
N ASN A 369 -23.59 -32.61 -25.86
CA ASN A 369 -22.67 -32.08 -26.87
C ASN A 369 -21.56 -33.10 -27.25
N LEU A 370 -21.03 -33.85 -26.29
CA LEU A 370 -20.04 -34.89 -26.58
C LEU A 370 -20.67 -35.98 -27.44
N THR A 371 -21.92 -36.42 -27.13
CA THR A 371 -22.63 -37.42 -27.88
C THR A 371 -22.98 -36.96 -29.31
N ASP A 372 -23.52 -35.75 -29.44
CA ASP A 372 -23.85 -35.17 -30.75
C ASP A 372 -22.59 -34.99 -31.61
N ASN A 373 -21.47 -34.62 -31.00
CA ASN A 373 -20.18 -34.51 -31.68
C ASN A 373 -19.69 -35.88 -32.22
N ALA A 374 -19.74 -36.91 -31.39
CA ALA A 374 -19.37 -38.24 -31.83
C ALA A 374 -20.29 -38.76 -32.98
N ILE A 375 -21.62 -38.58 -32.84
CA ILE A 375 -22.58 -38.95 -33.89
C ILE A 375 -22.30 -38.18 -35.20
N ALA A 376 -21.93 -36.90 -35.09
CA ALA A 376 -21.67 -36.07 -36.27
C ALA A 376 -20.36 -36.44 -36.98
N TYR A 377 -19.26 -36.70 -36.22
CA TYR A 377 -17.92 -36.68 -36.76
C TYR A 377 -17.15 -38.00 -36.68
N ALA A 378 -17.52 -38.97 -35.81
CA ALA A 378 -16.76 -40.20 -35.65
C ALA A 378 -16.84 -41.12 -36.90
N GLY A 379 -17.94 -41.05 -37.63
CA GLY A 379 -18.19 -41.92 -38.82
C GLY A 379 -19.21 -43.00 -38.55
N GLU A 380 -19.64 -43.69 -39.64
CA GLU A 380 -20.59 -44.79 -39.54
C GLU A 380 -19.96 -46.05 -38.94
N GLY A 381 -20.74 -46.87 -38.22
CA GLY A 381 -20.29 -48.11 -37.63
C GLY A 381 -19.35 -47.96 -36.43
N THR A 382 -19.22 -46.79 -35.89
CA THR A 382 -18.32 -46.49 -34.74
C THR A 382 -18.98 -46.73 -33.39
N THR A 383 -18.17 -46.90 -32.36
CA THR A 383 -18.62 -47.10 -30.97
C THR A 383 -18.23 -45.91 -30.11
N ILE A 384 -19.19 -45.38 -29.37
CA ILE A 384 -18.99 -44.41 -28.32
C ILE A 384 -18.92 -45.15 -26.99
N THR A 385 -17.85 -44.96 -26.22
CA THR A 385 -17.67 -45.56 -24.89
C THR A 385 -17.64 -44.50 -23.83
N LEU A 386 -18.46 -44.66 -22.79
CA LEU A 386 -18.48 -43.77 -21.64
C LEU A 386 -18.21 -44.54 -20.36
N THR A 387 -17.15 -44.16 -19.65
CA THR A 387 -16.78 -44.75 -18.36
C THR A 387 -16.63 -43.66 -17.30
N ALA A 388 -16.78 -44.05 -16.03
CA ALA A 388 -16.46 -43.18 -14.91
C ALA A 388 -15.67 -43.95 -13.87
N GLN A 389 -14.69 -43.28 -13.28
CA GLN A 389 -13.89 -43.85 -12.20
C GLN A 389 -13.94 -42.89 -11.01
N ARG A 390 -14.01 -43.46 -9.82
CA ARG A 390 -13.82 -42.71 -8.57
C ARG A 390 -12.36 -42.86 -8.19
N PRO A 391 -11.65 -41.77 -7.76
CA PRO A 391 -10.32 -41.92 -7.23
C PRO A 391 -10.36 -42.88 -6.04
N ASP A 392 -9.55 -43.92 -6.08
CA ASP A 392 -9.41 -44.86 -4.95
C ASP A 392 -8.88 -44.10 -3.73
N ALA A 393 -9.61 -44.17 -2.64
CA ALA A 393 -9.23 -43.57 -1.35
C ALA A 393 -7.93 -44.20 -0.72
N GLY A 394 -7.24 -45.07 -1.45
CA GLY A 394 -6.17 -45.91 -0.95
C GLY A 394 -4.77 -45.71 -1.52
N LEU A 395 -4.56 -44.84 -2.52
CA LEU A 395 -3.25 -44.64 -3.17
C LEU A 395 -2.78 -43.18 -3.24
N VAL A 396 -3.18 -42.36 -2.30
CA VAL A 396 -2.60 -41.03 -2.17
C VAL A 396 -1.32 -41.16 -1.32
N GLY A 397 -0.17 -41.21 -1.99
CA GLY A 397 1.12 -41.04 -1.36
C GLY A 397 1.17 -39.71 -0.60
N SER A 398 1.76 -39.74 0.57
CA SER A 398 1.73 -38.74 1.66
C SER A 398 2.31 -37.35 1.38
N ASP A 399 2.30 -36.83 0.15
CA ASP A 399 2.98 -35.56 -0.17
C ASP A 399 2.18 -34.56 -1.04
N ILE A 400 0.84 -34.70 -1.16
CA ILE A 400 0.02 -33.68 -1.85
C ILE A 400 -1.06 -33.19 -0.89
N SER A 401 -0.85 -31.97 -0.39
CA SER A 401 -1.73 -31.21 0.50
C SER A 401 -2.88 -30.50 -0.26
N ASP A 402 -3.66 -31.24 -1.08
CA ASP A 402 -4.89 -30.70 -1.66
C ASP A 402 -6.08 -31.60 -1.24
N GLU A 403 -6.71 -31.24 -0.13
CA GLU A 403 -7.96 -31.83 0.38
C GLU A 403 -9.13 -31.78 -0.63
N ASP A 404 -8.99 -31.08 -1.77
CA ASP A 404 -10.07 -30.80 -2.73
C ASP A 404 -10.13 -31.83 -3.89
N ASP A 405 -9.14 -32.73 -4.08
CA ASP A 405 -9.09 -33.65 -5.22
C ASP A 405 -9.68 -35.04 -4.93
N SER A 406 -9.91 -35.40 -3.67
CA SER A 406 -10.45 -36.69 -3.24
C SER A 406 -11.96 -36.86 -3.45
N ALA A 407 -12.67 -35.82 -3.90
CA ALA A 407 -14.12 -35.77 -4.02
C ALA A 407 -14.61 -35.57 -5.48
N LYS A 408 -13.87 -36.02 -6.49
CA LYS A 408 -14.22 -35.81 -7.92
C LYS A 408 -14.40 -37.13 -8.65
N TRP A 409 -15.44 -37.24 -9.48
CA TRP A 409 -15.56 -38.30 -10.46
C TRP A 409 -14.74 -37.97 -11.70
N THR A 410 -13.98 -38.93 -12.25
CA THR A 410 -13.30 -38.82 -13.54
C THR A 410 -14.10 -39.57 -14.59
N PHE A 411 -14.58 -38.84 -15.59
CA PHE A 411 -15.32 -39.38 -16.73
C PHE A 411 -14.39 -39.48 -17.92
N THR A 412 -14.51 -40.60 -18.66
CA THR A 412 -13.85 -40.80 -19.95
C THR A 412 -14.92 -41.07 -21.01
N PHE A 413 -15.04 -40.12 -21.96
CA PHE A 413 -15.89 -40.23 -23.13
C PHE A 413 -15.00 -40.42 -24.35
N ALA A 414 -15.10 -41.55 -25.02
CA ALA A 414 -14.25 -41.90 -26.16
C ALA A 414 -15.06 -42.42 -27.33
N ASP A 415 -14.64 -42.11 -28.55
CA ASP A 415 -15.10 -42.71 -29.77
C ASP A 415 -13.93 -43.44 -30.46
N ASN A 416 -14.23 -44.42 -31.31
CA ASN A 416 -13.25 -45.14 -32.16
C ASN A 416 -13.34 -44.73 -33.63
N GLY A 417 -13.70 -43.47 -33.89
CA GLY A 417 -13.89 -42.93 -35.23
C GLY A 417 -12.59 -42.44 -35.91
N VAL A 418 -12.75 -41.55 -36.86
CA VAL A 418 -11.62 -41.02 -37.68
C VAL A 418 -10.67 -40.10 -36.91
N GLY A 419 -11.08 -39.57 -35.75
CA GLY A 419 -10.27 -38.64 -34.96
C GLY A 419 -10.00 -37.29 -35.63
N VAL A 420 -9.03 -36.56 -35.08
CA VAL A 420 -8.62 -35.23 -35.53
C VAL A 420 -7.09 -35.14 -35.54
N PRO A 421 -6.44 -34.51 -36.54
CA PRO A 421 -4.98 -34.29 -36.53
C PRO A 421 -4.51 -33.61 -35.24
N ALA A 422 -3.34 -34.01 -34.73
CA ALA A 422 -2.84 -33.61 -33.42
C ALA A 422 -2.70 -32.06 -33.27
N GLU A 423 -2.41 -31.36 -34.38
CA GLU A 423 -2.28 -29.88 -34.43
C GLU A 423 -3.58 -29.16 -34.07
N HIS A 424 -4.73 -29.81 -34.24
CA HIS A 424 -6.04 -29.22 -33.94
C HIS A 424 -6.53 -29.49 -32.50
N LEU A 425 -5.97 -30.49 -31.81
CA LEU A 425 -6.43 -30.90 -30.48
C LEU A 425 -6.43 -29.72 -29.45
N PRO A 426 -5.38 -28.87 -29.34
CA PRO A 426 -5.37 -27.76 -28.37
C PRO A 426 -6.48 -26.73 -28.61
N ARG A 427 -6.98 -26.67 -29.86
CA ARG A 427 -7.93 -25.64 -30.32
C ARG A 427 -9.38 -26.12 -30.34
N LEU A 428 -9.65 -27.41 -30.09
CA LEU A 428 -11.02 -27.96 -30.20
C LEU A 428 -12.01 -27.30 -29.23
N PHE A 429 -11.54 -26.71 -28.11
CA PHE A 429 -12.38 -26.02 -27.14
C PHE A 429 -12.50 -24.50 -27.42
N GLU A 430 -11.83 -23.96 -28.47
CA GLU A 430 -12.00 -22.58 -28.88
C GLU A 430 -13.41 -22.35 -29.47
N ARG A 431 -14.04 -21.21 -29.15
CA ARG A 431 -15.35 -20.83 -29.66
C ARG A 431 -15.32 -20.67 -31.18
N PHE A 432 -16.28 -21.23 -31.90
CA PHE A 432 -16.38 -21.24 -33.36
C PHE A 432 -15.25 -21.97 -34.10
N TYR A 433 -14.38 -22.68 -33.39
CA TYR A 433 -13.32 -23.43 -34.01
C TYR A 433 -13.87 -24.72 -34.70
N ARG A 434 -13.36 -24.98 -35.89
CA ARG A 434 -13.71 -26.16 -36.68
C ARG A 434 -12.50 -26.61 -37.51
N VAL A 435 -12.22 -27.89 -37.53
CA VAL A 435 -11.14 -28.49 -38.32
C VAL A 435 -11.40 -28.33 -39.82
N ASP A 436 -12.64 -28.61 -40.28
CA ASP A 436 -13.10 -28.44 -41.67
C ASP A 436 -14.37 -27.58 -41.67
N LYS A 437 -14.27 -26.34 -42.15
CA LYS A 437 -15.39 -25.40 -42.26
C LYS A 437 -16.46 -25.82 -43.26
N GLY A 438 -16.08 -26.59 -44.31
CA GLY A 438 -17.01 -26.99 -45.37
C GLY A 438 -17.88 -28.19 -44.94
N ARG A 439 -17.26 -29.24 -44.43
CA ARG A 439 -17.93 -30.46 -43.98
C ARG A 439 -18.81 -30.20 -42.75
N SER A 440 -18.30 -29.43 -41.81
CA SER A 440 -19.04 -29.13 -40.58
C SER A 440 -20.28 -28.25 -40.82
N ARG A 441 -20.31 -27.39 -41.86
CA ARG A 441 -21.50 -26.61 -42.23
C ARG A 441 -22.62 -27.51 -42.76
N LYS A 442 -22.30 -28.54 -43.52
CA LYS A 442 -23.29 -29.50 -44.05
C LYS A 442 -23.92 -30.35 -42.93
N MET A 443 -23.16 -30.59 -41.85
CA MET A 443 -23.60 -31.40 -40.71
C MET A 443 -24.26 -30.58 -39.58
N GLY A 444 -24.45 -29.26 -39.79
CA GLY A 444 -25.20 -28.39 -38.85
C GLY A 444 -24.48 -27.95 -37.59
N GLY A 445 -23.18 -28.24 -37.42
CA GLY A 445 -22.45 -27.90 -36.21
C GLY A 445 -22.30 -26.36 -36.02
N THR A 446 -22.41 -25.84 -34.79
CA THR A 446 -22.27 -24.44 -34.42
C THR A 446 -20.80 -24.04 -34.18
N GLY A 447 -19.96 -25.01 -33.81
CA GLY A 447 -18.59 -24.78 -33.31
C GLY A 447 -18.55 -24.24 -31.90
N LEU A 448 -19.68 -24.25 -31.16
CA LEU A 448 -19.78 -23.83 -29.79
C LEU A 448 -19.90 -24.96 -28.78
N GLY A 449 -20.33 -26.15 -29.22
CA GLY A 449 -20.65 -27.29 -28.35
C GLY A 449 -19.48 -27.70 -27.44
N LEU A 450 -18.25 -27.86 -27.98
CA LEU A 450 -17.08 -28.20 -27.15
C LEU A 450 -16.63 -27.05 -26.24
N ALA A 451 -16.81 -25.78 -26.62
CA ALA A 451 -16.61 -24.67 -25.75
C ALA A 451 -17.59 -24.63 -24.58
N ILE A 452 -18.87 -25.01 -24.83
CA ILE A 452 -19.88 -25.19 -23.79
C ILE A 452 -19.45 -26.30 -22.82
N VAL A 453 -19.00 -27.46 -23.37
CA VAL A 453 -18.51 -28.57 -22.55
C VAL A 453 -17.39 -28.11 -21.61
N LYS A 454 -16.36 -27.44 -22.14
CA LYS A 454 -15.24 -26.94 -21.34
C LYS A 454 -15.69 -25.98 -20.25
N ASN A 455 -16.48 -24.97 -20.60
CA ASN A 455 -16.94 -23.97 -19.64
C ASN A 455 -17.85 -24.56 -18.56
N ALA A 456 -18.74 -25.49 -18.94
CA ALA A 456 -19.60 -26.19 -17.99
C ALA A 456 -18.78 -27.02 -16.99
N VAL A 457 -17.78 -27.79 -17.47
CA VAL A 457 -16.90 -28.58 -16.60
C VAL A 457 -16.11 -27.67 -15.65
N LEU A 458 -15.53 -26.55 -16.13
CA LEU A 458 -14.80 -25.60 -15.31
C LEU A 458 -15.70 -24.94 -14.27
N LEU A 459 -16.93 -24.57 -14.60
CA LEU A 459 -17.93 -24.03 -13.68
C LEU A 459 -18.28 -24.99 -12.53
N HIS A 460 -18.21 -26.32 -12.79
CA HIS A 460 -18.38 -27.33 -11.76
C HIS A 460 -17.09 -27.71 -11.03
N GLY A 461 -16.04 -26.85 -11.11
CA GLY A 461 -14.76 -27.07 -10.43
C GLY A 461 -13.96 -28.25 -10.97
N GLY A 462 -14.29 -28.72 -12.21
CA GLY A 462 -13.61 -29.81 -12.88
C GLY A 462 -12.51 -29.35 -13.84
N THR A 463 -11.85 -30.32 -14.43
CA THR A 463 -10.88 -30.16 -15.52
C THR A 463 -11.29 -30.99 -16.71
N ILE A 464 -10.92 -30.57 -17.93
CA ILE A 464 -11.17 -31.35 -19.15
C ILE A 464 -9.94 -31.36 -20.05
N ARG A 465 -9.66 -32.51 -20.62
CA ARG A 465 -8.61 -32.73 -21.62
C ARG A 465 -9.16 -33.54 -22.80
N VAL A 466 -8.54 -33.38 -23.96
CA VAL A 466 -8.82 -34.16 -25.16
C VAL A 466 -7.52 -34.73 -25.67
N SER A 467 -7.57 -36.00 -26.10
CA SER A 467 -6.45 -36.71 -26.71
C SER A 467 -6.95 -37.61 -27.84
N GLN A 468 -6.04 -38.14 -28.63
CA GLN A 468 -6.39 -39.24 -29.56
C GLN A 468 -6.66 -40.53 -28.78
N ASN A 469 -7.67 -41.28 -29.19
CA ASN A 469 -7.95 -42.57 -28.60
C ASN A 469 -7.07 -43.66 -29.25
N GLU A 470 -6.57 -44.61 -28.46
CA GLU A 470 -5.69 -45.70 -28.92
C GLU A 470 -6.31 -46.58 -30.01
N GLY A 471 -7.63 -46.69 -30.05
CA GLY A 471 -8.40 -47.41 -31.07
C GLY A 471 -8.84 -46.57 -32.28
N GLY A 472 -8.32 -45.37 -32.44
CA GLY A 472 -8.84 -44.33 -33.36
C GLY A 472 -9.89 -43.46 -32.68
N GLY A 473 -10.17 -42.29 -33.27
CA GLY A 473 -11.13 -41.31 -32.72
C GLY A 473 -10.57 -40.37 -31.64
N LEU A 474 -11.48 -39.80 -30.86
CA LEU A 474 -11.15 -38.84 -29.79
C LEU A 474 -11.49 -39.42 -28.42
N LYS A 475 -10.67 -39.05 -27.42
CA LYS A 475 -10.89 -39.33 -26.02
C LYS A 475 -10.95 -38.03 -25.24
N PHE A 476 -12.08 -37.76 -24.57
CA PHE A 476 -12.29 -36.64 -23.64
C PHE A 476 -12.26 -37.18 -22.21
N GLU A 477 -11.36 -36.64 -21.40
CA GLU A 477 -11.24 -36.96 -19.98
C GLU A 477 -11.58 -35.70 -19.19
N PHE A 478 -12.58 -35.79 -18.29
CA PHE A 478 -12.99 -34.63 -17.48
C PHE A 478 -13.43 -35.06 -16.09
N THR A 479 -13.30 -34.13 -15.17
CA THR A 479 -13.65 -34.34 -13.76
C THR A 479 -14.86 -33.49 -13.38
N LEU A 480 -15.69 -34.02 -12.48
CA LEU A 480 -16.81 -33.30 -11.88
C LEU A 480 -16.80 -33.52 -10.36
N LYS A 481 -17.08 -32.46 -9.60
CA LYS A 481 -17.10 -32.49 -8.13
C LYS A 481 -18.37 -33.26 -7.67
N MET A 482 -18.21 -34.10 -6.64
CA MET A 482 -19.32 -34.87 -6.04
C MET A 482 -20.27 -33.97 -5.29
#